data_64cb6f21a5173b3968cfd7e79b8c6afc
#
_entry.id   64cb6f21a5173b3968cfd7e79b8c6afc
#
_cell.length_a   1.000
_cell.length_b   1.000
_cell.length_c   1.000
_cell.angle_alpha   90.00
_cell.angle_beta   90.00
_cell.angle_gamma   90.00
#
_symmetry.space_group_name_H-M   'P 1'
#
loop_
_entity.id
_entity.type
_entity.pdbx_description
1 polymer ?
#
loop_
_entity_poly.entity_id
_entity_poly.type
_entity_poly.pdbx_seq_one_letter_code
_entity_poly.pdbx_strand_id
1 'polypeptide(L)'
;YIEKLGCKLGEVLLKPTRIYVKTVLALKEKYNIKGISHITGGGFIENIPRMFPEGFRARIEKGTWPVLPIFNLLHQIGDIDERDMFNTFNMGIGMVLAVDSENADEIKAFIEEQGMPAYIIGEVIRGEAGVDIC
;
A
#
# COMPACT_ATOMS: atom_id res chain seq x y z
N TYR A 1 -9.74 9.16 -24.37
CA TYR A 1 -8.39 8.61 -24.33
C TYR A 1 -7.45 9.62 -23.68
N ILE A 2 -6.57 9.17 -22.80
CA ILE A 2 -5.55 9.99 -22.11
C ILE A 2 -4.18 9.39 -22.46
N GLU A 3 -3.34 10.12 -23.15
CA GLU A 3 -1.99 9.65 -23.59
C GLU A 3 -1.14 9.19 -22.41
N LYS A 4 -1.12 9.97 -21.31
CA LYS A 4 -0.37 9.63 -20.09
C LYS A 4 -0.80 8.32 -19.44
N LEU A 5 -2.02 7.84 -19.71
CA LEU A 5 -2.54 6.57 -19.20
C LEU A 5 -2.44 5.43 -20.23
N GLY A 6 -2.21 5.73 -21.50
CA GLY A 6 -2.21 4.78 -22.60
C GLY A 6 -3.57 4.13 -22.90
N CYS A 7 -4.66 4.64 -22.30
CA CYS A 7 -6.01 4.10 -22.40
C CYS A 7 -7.08 5.16 -22.11
N LYS A 8 -8.36 4.77 -22.11
CA LYS A 8 -9.44 5.66 -21.67
C LYS A 8 -9.46 5.78 -20.16
N LEU A 9 -9.75 6.98 -19.66
CA LEU A 9 -9.84 7.23 -18.21
C LEU A 9 -10.83 6.27 -17.51
N GLY A 10 -12.00 6.04 -18.11
CA GLY A 10 -13.00 5.14 -17.56
C GLY A 10 -12.50 3.69 -17.39
N GLU A 11 -11.63 3.21 -18.27
CA GLU A 11 -11.04 1.87 -18.17
C GLU A 11 -10.15 1.72 -16.94
N VAL A 12 -9.45 2.80 -16.55
CA VAL A 12 -8.62 2.82 -15.34
C VAL A 12 -9.49 2.92 -14.09
N LEU A 13 -10.46 3.84 -14.09
CA LEU A 13 -11.31 4.11 -12.92
C LEU A 13 -12.29 2.97 -12.61
N LEU A 14 -12.70 2.20 -13.61
CA LEU A 14 -13.61 1.06 -13.44
C LEU A 14 -12.90 -0.26 -13.11
N LYS A 15 -11.58 -0.28 -12.99
CA LYS A 15 -10.87 -1.48 -12.53
C LYS A 15 -11.36 -1.88 -11.14
N PRO A 16 -11.81 -3.14 -10.96
CA PRO A 16 -12.28 -3.60 -9.67
C PRO A 16 -11.14 -3.65 -8.65
N THR A 17 -11.49 -3.42 -7.38
CA THR A 17 -10.58 -3.64 -6.26
C THR A 17 -10.12 -5.10 -6.23
N ARG A 18 -8.83 -5.33 -6.03
CA ARG A 18 -8.26 -6.67 -5.94
C ARG A 18 -8.79 -7.39 -4.70
N ILE A 19 -9.07 -8.68 -4.85
CA ILE A 19 -9.49 -9.55 -3.75
C ILE A 19 -8.26 -10.17 -3.11
N TYR A 20 -8.01 -9.88 -1.84
CA TYR A 20 -6.82 -10.32 -1.10
C TYR A 20 -7.05 -11.56 -0.23
N VAL A 21 -8.30 -11.97 -0.02
CA VAL A 21 -8.69 -12.97 0.99
C VAL A 21 -7.90 -14.26 0.90
N LYS A 22 -7.81 -14.85 -0.30
CA LYS A 22 -7.13 -16.15 -0.50
C LYS A 22 -5.65 -16.08 -0.12
N THR A 23 -4.96 -15.04 -0.57
CA THR A 23 -3.53 -14.85 -0.29
C THR A 23 -3.29 -14.57 1.19
N VAL A 24 -4.11 -13.71 1.81
CA VAL A 24 -3.98 -13.38 3.25
C VAL A 24 -4.24 -14.60 4.12
N LEU A 25 -5.25 -15.42 3.81
CA LEU A 25 -5.50 -16.66 4.57
C LEU A 25 -4.33 -17.64 4.46
N ALA A 26 -3.80 -17.86 3.25
CA ALA A 26 -2.64 -18.72 3.04
C ALA A 26 -1.39 -18.22 3.80
N LEU A 27 -1.17 -16.90 3.83
CA LEU A 27 -0.09 -16.30 4.63
C LEU A 27 -0.26 -16.56 6.12
N LYS A 28 -1.47 -16.40 6.65
CA LYS A 28 -1.76 -16.60 8.09
C LYS A 28 -1.59 -18.06 8.54
N GLU A 29 -1.73 -19.01 7.64
CA GLU A 29 -1.45 -20.42 7.94
C GLU A 29 0.05 -20.70 8.07
N LYS A 30 0.89 -19.95 7.37
CA LYS A 30 2.34 -20.20 7.29
C LYS A 30 3.17 -19.23 8.13
N TYR A 31 2.72 -17.99 8.29
CA TYR A 31 3.50 -16.91 8.92
C TYR A 31 2.73 -16.19 10.01
N ASN A 32 3.46 -15.65 10.98
CA ASN A 32 2.90 -14.78 12.00
C ASN A 32 2.79 -13.33 11.48
N ILE A 33 1.61 -12.96 11.00
CA ILE A 33 1.33 -11.60 10.51
C ILE A 33 0.97 -10.72 11.71
N LYS A 34 1.74 -9.66 11.96
CA LYS A 34 1.59 -8.77 13.12
C LYS A 34 0.47 -7.74 12.93
N GLY A 35 0.23 -7.33 11.70
CA GLY A 35 -0.82 -6.37 11.37
C GLY A 35 -1.20 -6.44 9.90
N ILE A 36 -2.46 -6.11 9.62
CA ILE A 36 -3.02 -6.07 8.27
C ILE A 36 -3.82 -4.79 8.13
N SER A 37 -3.55 -4.02 7.08
CA SER A 37 -4.29 -2.82 6.74
C SER A 37 -4.75 -2.86 5.29
N HIS A 38 -6.06 -2.78 5.06
CA HIS A 38 -6.63 -2.56 3.73
C HIS A 38 -6.64 -1.07 3.45
N ILE A 39 -5.93 -0.64 2.42
CA ILE A 39 -5.78 0.78 2.09
C ILE A 39 -6.97 1.24 1.26
N THR A 40 -7.88 1.92 1.89
CA THR A 40 -9.12 2.50 1.33
C THR A 40 -9.12 4.02 1.50
N GLY A 41 -10.29 4.66 1.59
CA GLY A 41 -10.39 6.09 1.93
C GLY A 41 -9.61 6.43 3.20
N GLY A 42 -8.88 7.53 3.19
CA GLY A 42 -7.89 7.85 4.23
C GLY A 42 -6.46 7.42 3.89
N GLY A 43 -6.26 6.67 2.78
CA GLY A 43 -4.94 6.32 2.25
C GLY A 43 -4.01 5.66 3.27
N PHE A 44 -2.72 5.89 3.12
CA PHE A 44 -1.70 5.39 4.05
C PHE A 44 -1.81 6.05 5.42
N ILE A 45 -2.06 7.37 5.42
CA ILE A 45 -1.99 8.20 6.63
C ILE A 45 -2.98 7.75 7.70
N GLU A 46 -4.22 7.41 7.30
CA GLU A 46 -5.24 7.00 8.26
C GLU A 46 -5.31 5.48 8.46
N ASN A 47 -5.06 4.68 7.41
CA ASN A 47 -5.29 3.25 7.51
C ASN A 47 -4.13 2.48 8.15
N ILE A 48 -2.87 2.81 7.83
CA ILE A 48 -1.72 2.06 8.35
C ILE A 48 -1.61 2.13 9.87
N PRO A 49 -1.74 3.30 10.54
CA PRO A 49 -1.60 3.37 11.99
C PRO A 49 -2.62 2.53 12.77
N ARG A 50 -3.79 2.26 12.20
CA ARG A 50 -4.85 1.46 12.85
C ARG A 50 -4.43 0.03 13.18
N MET A 51 -3.42 -0.50 12.49
CA MET A 51 -2.94 -1.86 12.76
C MET A 51 -1.85 -1.94 13.84
N PHE A 52 -1.36 -0.79 14.33
CA PHE A 52 -0.28 -0.75 15.32
C PHE A 52 -0.80 -0.50 16.73
N PRO A 53 -0.19 -1.11 17.75
CA PRO A 53 -0.38 -0.68 19.13
C PRO A 53 0.27 0.69 19.37
N GLU A 54 -0.03 1.32 20.51
CA GLU A 54 0.62 2.56 20.92
C GLU A 54 2.15 2.44 20.94
N GLY A 55 2.83 3.54 20.60
CA GLY A 55 4.29 3.62 20.58
C GLY A 55 4.94 3.13 19.30
N PHE A 56 4.16 2.89 18.23
CA PHE A 56 4.67 2.51 16.92
C PHE A 56 4.12 3.39 15.80
N ARG A 57 4.92 3.57 14.76
CA ARG A 57 4.58 4.28 13.53
C ARG A 57 5.21 3.61 12.31
N ALA A 58 4.71 3.90 11.13
CA ALA A 58 5.31 3.44 9.88
C ALA A 58 6.25 4.50 9.30
N ARG A 59 7.39 4.07 8.78
CA ARG A 59 8.23 4.84 7.86
C ARG A 59 8.16 4.19 6.49
N ILE A 60 7.57 4.89 5.54
CA ILE A 60 7.31 4.41 4.17
C ILE A 60 8.29 5.08 3.23
N GLU A 61 8.98 4.29 2.42
CA GLU A 61 9.99 4.73 1.48
C GLU A 61 9.41 4.84 0.06
N LYS A 62 9.29 6.06 -0.46
CA LYS A 62 8.86 6.31 -1.83
C LYS A 62 9.80 5.65 -2.83
N GLY A 63 9.25 5.24 -3.97
CA GLY A 63 10.06 4.60 -5.03
C GLY A 63 10.30 3.11 -4.85
N THR A 64 9.85 2.50 -3.75
CA THR A 64 9.98 1.06 -3.51
C THR A 64 8.88 0.23 -4.20
N TRP A 65 7.86 0.87 -4.75
CA TRP A 65 6.81 0.27 -5.58
C TRP A 65 6.45 1.16 -6.77
N PRO A 66 5.89 0.61 -7.86
CA PRO A 66 5.44 1.40 -8.99
C PRO A 66 4.13 2.14 -8.64
N VAL A 67 4.18 3.47 -8.64
CA VAL A 67 2.97 4.32 -8.54
C VAL A 67 2.29 4.35 -9.90
N LEU A 68 1.00 4.00 -9.94
CA LEU A 68 0.25 3.95 -11.19
C LEU A 68 0.10 5.35 -11.82
N PRO A 69 0.16 5.48 -13.16
CA PRO A 69 0.10 6.77 -13.86
C PRO A 69 -1.12 7.62 -13.52
N ILE A 70 -2.22 7.00 -13.12
CA ILE A 70 -3.45 7.71 -12.71
C ILE A 70 -3.21 8.65 -11.52
N PHE A 71 -2.42 8.23 -10.54
CA PHE A 71 -2.13 9.06 -9.34
C PHE A 71 -1.31 10.29 -9.72
N ASN A 72 -0.31 10.15 -10.59
CA ASN A 72 0.46 11.28 -11.11
C ASN A 72 -0.43 12.25 -11.91
N LEU A 73 -1.39 11.72 -12.67
CA LEU A 73 -2.35 12.54 -13.40
C LEU A 73 -3.26 13.32 -12.45
N LEU A 74 -3.80 12.68 -11.42
CA LEU A 74 -4.65 13.33 -10.41
C LEU A 74 -3.91 14.40 -9.64
N HIS A 75 -2.69 14.13 -9.19
CA HIS A 75 -1.82 15.09 -8.52
C HIS A 75 -1.62 16.35 -9.37
N GLN A 76 -1.28 16.18 -10.67
CA GLN A 76 -1.02 17.30 -11.57
C GLN A 76 -2.27 18.12 -11.94
N ILE A 77 -3.41 17.45 -12.23
CA ILE A 77 -4.63 18.15 -12.64
C ILE A 77 -5.33 18.80 -11.45
N GLY A 78 -5.33 18.14 -10.32
CA GLY A 78 -5.99 18.61 -9.11
C GLY A 78 -5.15 19.58 -8.28
N ASP A 79 -3.87 19.79 -8.64
CA ASP A 79 -2.89 20.51 -7.81
C ASP A 79 -2.94 20.06 -6.34
N ILE A 80 -3.02 18.72 -6.15
CA ILE A 80 -3.20 18.10 -4.84
C ILE A 80 -1.83 17.93 -4.19
N ASP A 81 -1.67 18.40 -2.96
CA ASP A 81 -0.44 18.20 -2.18
C ASP A 81 -0.09 16.71 -2.04
N GLU A 82 1.22 16.37 -2.01
CA GLU A 82 1.68 14.99 -1.93
C GLU A 82 1.12 14.28 -0.68
N ARG A 83 1.09 14.96 0.46
CA ARG A 83 0.55 14.39 1.69
C ARG A 83 -0.94 14.07 1.55
N ASP A 84 -1.69 14.94 0.89
CA ASP A 84 -3.12 14.74 0.63
C ASP A 84 -3.36 13.60 -0.35
N MET A 85 -2.46 13.40 -1.33
CA MET A 85 -2.48 12.21 -2.18
C MET A 85 -2.36 10.92 -1.36
N PHE A 86 -1.41 10.84 -0.41
CA PHE A 86 -1.25 9.69 0.49
C PHE A 86 -2.34 9.59 1.58
N ASN A 87 -3.07 10.66 1.86
CA ASN A 87 -4.21 10.66 2.77
C ASN A 87 -5.54 10.33 2.08
N THR A 88 -5.62 10.42 0.76
CA THR A 88 -6.84 10.20 0.00
C THR A 88 -6.82 8.88 -0.76
N PHE A 89 -5.69 8.56 -1.39
CA PHE A 89 -5.56 7.43 -2.31
C PHE A 89 -4.64 6.34 -1.75
N ASN A 90 -4.79 5.13 -2.28
CA ASN A 90 -3.92 4.01 -1.94
C ASN A 90 -2.56 4.03 -2.66
N MET A 91 -2.32 4.97 -3.55
CA MET A 91 -1.09 5.16 -4.33
C MET A 91 -0.55 3.89 -5.02
N GLY A 92 -1.44 2.91 -5.30
CA GLY A 92 -1.11 1.64 -5.94
C GLY A 92 -0.89 0.47 -4.96
N ILE A 93 -0.95 0.72 -3.66
CA ILE A 93 -0.85 -0.31 -2.62
C ILE A 93 -2.23 -0.49 -1.96
N GLY A 94 -2.90 -1.59 -2.25
CA GLY A 94 -4.23 -1.85 -1.71
C GLY A 94 -4.24 -2.59 -0.37
N MET A 95 -3.17 -3.31 -0.03
CA MET A 95 -3.04 -4.05 1.24
C MET A 95 -1.63 -3.90 1.78
N VAL A 96 -1.51 -3.63 3.06
CA VAL A 96 -0.23 -3.54 3.78
C VAL A 96 -0.20 -4.58 4.91
N LEU A 97 0.91 -5.26 5.05
CA LEU A 97 1.17 -6.23 6.10
C LEU A 97 2.35 -5.76 6.96
N ALA A 98 2.21 -5.86 8.27
CA ALA A 98 3.32 -5.74 9.20
C ALA A 98 3.79 -7.15 9.58
N VAL A 99 5.07 -7.43 9.39
CA VAL A 99 5.68 -8.74 9.57
C VAL A 99 7.03 -8.61 10.28
N ASP A 100 7.56 -9.72 10.78
CA ASP A 100 8.92 -9.75 11.29
C ASP A 100 9.92 -9.54 10.15
N SER A 101 10.92 -8.69 10.35
CA SER A 101 11.89 -8.29 9.32
C SER A 101 12.66 -9.48 8.73
N GLU A 102 12.94 -10.50 9.54
CA GLU A 102 13.62 -11.72 9.10
C GLU A 102 12.80 -12.57 8.12
N ASN A 103 11.48 -12.41 8.11
CA ASN A 103 10.56 -13.15 7.23
C ASN A 103 10.08 -12.32 6.03
N ALA A 104 10.44 -11.03 5.94
CA ALA A 104 9.87 -10.10 4.97
C ALA A 104 10.11 -10.53 3.51
N ASP A 105 11.33 -10.95 3.18
CA ASP A 105 11.69 -11.39 1.83
C ASP A 105 11.00 -12.72 1.45
N GLU A 106 10.92 -13.66 2.40
CA GLU A 106 10.23 -14.93 2.18
C GLU A 106 8.73 -14.73 1.97
N ILE A 107 8.10 -13.86 2.78
CA ILE A 107 6.68 -13.51 2.65
C ILE A 107 6.42 -12.81 1.32
N LYS A 108 7.29 -11.88 0.92
CA LYS A 108 7.21 -11.23 -0.40
C LYS A 108 7.23 -12.26 -1.53
N ALA A 109 8.22 -13.17 -1.52
CA ALA A 109 8.32 -14.22 -2.53
C ALA A 109 7.08 -15.13 -2.56
N PHE A 110 6.57 -15.52 -1.39
CA PHE A 110 5.35 -16.32 -1.28
C PHE A 110 4.13 -15.62 -1.89
N ILE A 111 3.97 -14.31 -1.68
CA ILE A 111 2.88 -13.53 -2.30
C ILE A 111 3.02 -13.51 -3.83
N GLU A 112 4.23 -13.31 -4.32
CA GLU A 112 4.53 -13.29 -5.75
C GLU A 112 4.25 -14.65 -6.42
N GLU A 113 4.55 -15.76 -5.76
CA GLU A 113 4.19 -17.11 -6.20
C GLU A 113 2.67 -17.32 -6.30
N GLN A 114 1.88 -16.61 -5.49
CA GLN A 114 0.41 -16.58 -5.60
C GLN A 114 -0.10 -15.71 -6.76
N GLY A 115 0.79 -15.17 -7.59
CA GLY A 115 0.45 -14.32 -8.74
C GLY A 115 0.09 -12.87 -8.39
N MET A 116 0.47 -12.39 -7.20
CA MET A 116 0.21 -11.04 -6.74
C MET A 116 1.53 -10.29 -6.56
N PRO A 117 1.72 -9.10 -7.14
CA PRO A 117 2.93 -8.32 -6.90
C PRO A 117 3.01 -7.89 -5.43
N ALA A 118 4.20 -7.96 -4.86
CA ALA A 118 4.48 -7.58 -3.49
C ALA A 118 5.76 -6.73 -3.40
N TYR A 119 5.78 -5.79 -2.45
CA TYR A 119 6.87 -4.83 -2.27
C TYR A 119 7.15 -4.66 -0.79
N ILE A 120 8.42 -4.52 -0.42
CA ILE A 120 8.81 -4.03 0.91
C ILE A 120 8.83 -2.51 0.81
N ILE A 121 7.84 -1.86 1.41
CA ILE A 121 7.58 -0.43 1.24
C ILE A 121 8.11 0.43 2.39
N GLY A 122 8.67 -0.18 3.41
CA GLY A 122 9.17 0.53 4.58
C GLY A 122 9.27 -0.34 5.81
N GLU A 123 9.32 0.28 6.96
CA GLU A 123 9.48 -0.40 8.24
C GLU A 123 8.59 0.20 9.33
N VAL A 124 8.40 -0.57 10.39
CA VAL A 124 7.75 -0.12 11.63
C VAL A 124 8.81 0.35 12.60
N ILE A 125 8.68 1.57 13.08
CA ILE A 125 9.60 2.18 14.04
C ILE A 125 8.88 2.59 15.32
N ARG A 126 9.62 2.84 16.39
CA ARG A 126 9.06 3.40 17.61
C ARG A 126 8.76 4.89 17.45
N GLY A 127 7.65 5.33 18.01
CA GLY A 127 7.24 6.73 17.96
C GLY A 127 5.75 6.90 18.22
N GLU A 128 5.30 8.15 18.20
CA GLU A 128 3.88 8.49 18.23
C GLU A 128 3.17 7.93 16.99
N ALA A 129 1.93 7.46 17.16
CA ALA A 129 1.15 6.86 16.07
C ALA A 129 1.10 7.76 14.83
N GLY A 130 1.40 7.20 13.67
CA GLY A 130 1.41 7.95 12.42
C GLY A 130 2.16 7.24 11.29
N VAL A 131 2.32 7.99 10.19
CA VAL A 131 3.06 7.56 9.00
C VAL A 131 4.00 8.67 8.55
N ASP A 132 5.27 8.33 8.39
CA ASP A 132 6.26 9.17 7.72
C ASP A 132 6.38 8.67 6.27
N ILE A 133 6.27 9.59 5.31
CA ILE A 133 6.49 9.33 3.88
C ILE A 133 7.83 9.97 3.52
N CYS A 134 8.82 9.16 3.18
CA CYS A 134 10.20 9.58 2.92
C CYS A 134 10.60 9.45 1.44
#